data_0fb445b2f131b8eb2597ce8ed89bcef7
#
_entry.id   0fb445b2f131b8eb2597ce8ed89bcef7
#
_cell.length_a   1.000
_cell.length_b   1.000
_cell.length_c   1.000
_cell.angle_alpha   90.00
_cell.angle_beta   90.00
_cell.angle_gamma   90.00
#
_symmetry.space_group_name_H-M   'P 1'
#
loop_
_entity.id
_entity.type
_entity.pdbx_description
1 polymer ?
#
loop_
_entity_poly.entity_id
_entity_poly.type
_entity_poly.pdbx_seq_one_letter_code
_entity_poly.pdbx_strand_id
1 'polypeptide(L)'
;MLDIRFVRENPDIVKENIKKKFQDEKLPLVDEVIALDEEKRSVQKKADELRANRNKLSKEIGNLMAQGKKEEGMALREQVKAQADELEELSKKEGELSERVTKIMMVIPNIIDLSVPIGRDDSENVELEKFGEPVVPDYEIPYHTQIMERFNGIDLDAAGRVAGNGFYYLMGDIARLHSAVLSYARDFMINKGFTYCIPPYMIRSAVVNGVMSFAEMDAMMYKIEGEDLYLIGTSEHSMIGKFIDTITPESQMPQTLTSYSPCFRKEKGAHGIEERGVYRIHHFE
;
A
#
# COMPACT_ATOMS: atom_id res chain seq x y z
N MET A 1 -7.22 0.34 -2.64
CA MET A 1 -7.73 0.13 -4.03
C MET A 1 -9.10 -0.54 -3.95
N LEU A 2 -10.08 -0.03 -4.72
CA LEU A 2 -11.41 -0.64 -4.79
C LEU A 2 -11.35 -2.03 -5.45
N ASP A 3 -12.35 -2.88 -5.17
CA ASP A 3 -12.54 -4.12 -5.93
C ASP A 3 -13.08 -3.79 -7.33
N ILE A 4 -12.49 -4.35 -8.39
CA ILE A 4 -12.91 -4.14 -9.78
C ILE A 4 -14.36 -4.59 -10.02
N ARG A 5 -14.82 -5.61 -9.29
CA ARG A 5 -16.21 -6.05 -9.35
C ARG A 5 -17.15 -4.97 -8.84
N PHE A 6 -16.79 -4.32 -7.70
CA PHE A 6 -17.55 -3.21 -7.16
C PHE A 6 -17.64 -2.04 -8.15
N VAL A 7 -16.52 -1.68 -8.80
CA VAL A 7 -16.49 -0.60 -9.80
C VAL A 7 -17.39 -0.93 -10.99
N ARG A 8 -17.38 -2.16 -11.45
CA ARG A 8 -18.20 -2.63 -12.58
C ARG A 8 -19.69 -2.66 -12.25
N GLU A 9 -20.04 -3.10 -11.03
CA GLU A 9 -21.44 -3.23 -10.58
C GLU A 9 -22.05 -1.89 -10.12
N ASN A 10 -21.21 -0.93 -9.72
CA ASN A 10 -21.62 0.36 -9.16
C ASN A 10 -20.87 1.55 -9.77
N PRO A 11 -20.81 1.70 -11.12
CA PRO A 11 -20.02 2.76 -11.76
C PRO A 11 -20.48 4.17 -11.36
N ASP A 12 -21.78 4.38 -11.17
CA ASP A 12 -22.35 5.68 -10.81
C ASP A 12 -21.94 6.10 -9.39
N ILE A 13 -21.88 5.16 -8.43
CA ILE A 13 -21.43 5.43 -7.07
C ILE A 13 -19.96 5.85 -7.10
N VAL A 14 -19.13 5.17 -7.90
CA VAL A 14 -17.71 5.50 -8.04
C VAL A 14 -17.52 6.88 -8.68
N LYS A 15 -18.26 7.19 -9.75
CA LYS A 15 -18.23 8.50 -10.41
C LYS A 15 -18.69 9.62 -9.49
N GLU A 16 -19.76 9.40 -8.73
CA GLU A 16 -20.24 10.37 -7.73
C GLU A 16 -19.18 10.61 -6.65
N ASN A 17 -18.54 9.55 -6.15
CA ASN A 17 -17.45 9.68 -5.18
C ASN A 17 -16.24 10.46 -5.72
N ILE A 18 -15.89 10.27 -6.99
CA ILE A 18 -14.83 11.05 -7.66
C ILE A 18 -15.18 12.54 -7.66
N LYS A 19 -16.44 12.90 -7.96
CA LYS A 19 -16.92 14.28 -7.90
C LYS A 19 -16.88 14.86 -6.48
N LYS A 20 -17.29 14.09 -5.48
CA LYS A 20 -17.23 14.48 -4.06
C LYS A 20 -15.79 14.77 -3.59
N LYS A 21 -14.80 14.16 -4.24
CA LYS A 21 -13.37 14.39 -4.00
C LYS A 21 -12.75 15.44 -4.92
N PHE A 22 -13.55 16.15 -5.72
CA PHE A 22 -13.09 17.18 -6.66
C PHE A 22 -12.02 16.70 -7.64
N GLN A 23 -12.16 15.45 -8.14
CA GLN A 23 -11.21 14.79 -9.04
C GLN A 23 -11.85 14.43 -10.39
N ASP A 24 -12.63 15.35 -10.96
CA ASP A 24 -13.46 15.12 -12.16
C ASP A 24 -12.66 14.62 -13.37
N GLU A 25 -11.36 14.93 -13.43
CA GLU A 25 -10.44 14.44 -14.45
C GLU A 25 -10.32 12.91 -14.46
N LYS A 26 -10.70 12.24 -13.36
CA LYS A 26 -10.67 10.77 -13.24
C LYS A 26 -11.98 10.08 -13.67
N LEU A 27 -13.04 10.83 -13.95
CA LEU A 27 -14.33 10.25 -14.37
C LEU A 27 -14.23 9.30 -15.57
N PRO A 28 -13.48 9.63 -16.64
CA PRO A 28 -13.34 8.72 -17.79
C PRO A 28 -12.64 7.39 -17.45
N LEU A 29 -11.80 7.37 -16.42
CA LEU A 29 -11.07 6.17 -16.01
C LEU A 29 -11.99 5.05 -15.51
N VAL A 30 -13.18 5.39 -15.00
CA VAL A 30 -14.18 4.41 -14.55
C VAL A 30 -14.69 3.59 -15.74
N ASP A 31 -15.05 4.25 -16.84
CA ASP A 31 -15.54 3.56 -18.03
C ASP A 31 -14.41 2.80 -18.72
N GLU A 32 -13.21 3.40 -18.78
CA GLU A 32 -12.03 2.75 -19.36
C GLU A 32 -11.68 1.46 -18.61
N VAL A 33 -11.63 1.48 -17.29
CA VAL A 33 -11.26 0.28 -16.52
C VAL A 33 -12.30 -0.83 -16.64
N ILE A 34 -13.58 -0.49 -16.74
CA ILE A 34 -14.66 -1.46 -16.96
C ILE A 34 -14.50 -2.13 -18.33
N ALA A 35 -14.23 -1.36 -19.38
CA ALA A 35 -14.00 -1.90 -20.71
C ALA A 35 -12.76 -2.81 -20.78
N LEU A 36 -11.66 -2.40 -20.13
CA LEU A 36 -10.43 -3.21 -20.03
C LEU A 36 -10.64 -4.50 -19.24
N ASP A 37 -11.42 -4.47 -18.15
CA ASP A 37 -11.75 -5.67 -17.39
C ASP A 37 -12.62 -6.65 -18.19
N GLU A 38 -13.56 -6.14 -18.99
CA GLU A 38 -14.37 -6.96 -19.88
C GLU A 38 -13.51 -7.62 -20.97
N GLU A 39 -12.61 -6.87 -21.61
CA GLU A 39 -11.66 -7.40 -22.58
C GLU A 39 -10.75 -8.46 -21.95
N LYS A 40 -10.18 -8.17 -20.77
CA LYS A 40 -9.35 -9.11 -20.03
C LYS A 40 -10.06 -10.42 -19.75
N ARG A 41 -11.31 -10.37 -19.26
CA ARG A 41 -12.11 -11.57 -18.99
C ARG A 41 -12.42 -12.36 -20.26
N SER A 42 -12.65 -11.67 -21.38
CA SER A 42 -12.86 -12.31 -22.68
C SER A 42 -11.59 -13.04 -23.14
N VAL A 43 -10.42 -12.40 -23.03
CA VAL A 43 -9.11 -13.00 -23.34
C VAL A 43 -8.82 -14.20 -22.46
N GLN A 44 -9.05 -14.07 -21.15
CA GLN A 44 -8.86 -15.15 -20.18
C GLN A 44 -9.75 -16.35 -20.49
N LYS A 45 -11.02 -16.14 -20.79
CA LYS A 45 -11.94 -17.20 -21.19
C LYS A 45 -11.44 -17.97 -22.40
N LYS A 46 -11.00 -17.27 -23.45
CA LYS A 46 -10.40 -17.92 -24.64
C LYS A 46 -9.15 -18.70 -24.30
N ALA A 47 -8.27 -18.14 -23.49
CA ALA A 47 -7.05 -18.84 -23.05
C ALA A 47 -7.38 -20.12 -22.26
N ASP A 48 -8.38 -20.08 -21.39
CA ASP A 48 -8.82 -21.25 -20.61
C ASP A 48 -9.47 -22.33 -21.49
N GLU A 49 -10.26 -21.93 -22.47
CA GLU A 49 -10.83 -22.85 -23.49
C GLU A 49 -9.71 -23.54 -24.28
N LEU A 50 -8.69 -22.80 -24.72
CA LEU A 50 -7.53 -23.38 -25.43
C LEU A 50 -6.70 -24.29 -24.52
N ARG A 51 -6.47 -23.92 -23.25
CA ARG A 51 -5.79 -24.79 -22.26
C ARG A 51 -6.54 -26.11 -22.06
N ALA A 52 -7.86 -26.05 -21.91
CA ALA A 52 -8.72 -27.24 -21.76
C ALA A 52 -8.66 -28.14 -23.00
N ASN A 53 -8.76 -27.54 -24.21
CA ASN A 53 -8.66 -28.24 -25.46
C ASN A 53 -7.28 -28.91 -25.65
N ARG A 54 -6.20 -28.18 -25.40
CA ARG A 54 -4.84 -28.69 -25.44
C ARG A 54 -4.65 -29.92 -24.51
N ASN A 55 -5.18 -29.85 -23.29
CA ASN A 55 -5.12 -30.99 -22.36
C ASN A 55 -5.89 -32.24 -22.88
N LYS A 56 -7.04 -32.00 -23.54
CA LYS A 56 -7.81 -33.05 -24.17
C LYS A 56 -7.05 -33.68 -25.34
N LEU A 57 -6.55 -32.86 -26.26
CA LEU A 57 -5.76 -33.34 -27.42
C LEU A 57 -4.48 -34.04 -26.99
N SER A 58 -3.81 -33.58 -25.94
CA SER A 58 -2.61 -34.25 -25.41
C SER A 58 -2.89 -35.69 -24.91
N LYS A 59 -4.04 -35.88 -24.26
CA LYS A 59 -4.49 -37.25 -23.86
C LYS A 59 -4.81 -38.12 -25.06
N GLU A 60 -5.46 -37.55 -26.07
CA GLU A 60 -5.83 -38.24 -27.31
C GLU A 60 -4.59 -38.66 -28.13
N ILE A 61 -3.59 -37.76 -28.24
CA ILE A 61 -2.29 -38.08 -28.84
C ILE A 61 -1.65 -39.29 -28.13
N GLY A 62 -1.64 -39.30 -26.79
CA GLY A 62 -1.12 -40.41 -26.01
C GLY A 62 -1.81 -41.75 -26.35
N ASN A 63 -3.14 -41.75 -26.46
CA ASN A 63 -3.94 -42.91 -26.80
C ASN A 63 -3.68 -43.41 -28.24
N LEU A 64 -3.62 -42.50 -29.22
CA LEU A 64 -3.33 -42.83 -30.62
C LEU A 64 -1.93 -43.40 -30.81
N MET A 65 -0.94 -42.82 -30.11
CA MET A 65 0.42 -43.38 -30.14
C MET A 65 0.51 -44.75 -29.52
N ALA A 66 -0.21 -45.01 -28.44
CA ALA A 66 -0.28 -46.36 -27.82
C ALA A 66 -0.96 -47.37 -28.72
N GLN A 67 -1.91 -46.95 -29.57
CA GLN A 67 -2.60 -47.80 -30.58
C GLN A 67 -1.81 -47.97 -31.89
N GLY A 68 -0.62 -47.34 -32.02
CA GLY A 68 0.19 -47.41 -33.23
C GLY A 68 -0.24 -46.50 -34.37
N LYS A 69 -1.24 -45.64 -34.17
CA LYS A 69 -1.78 -44.66 -35.16
C LYS A 69 -0.92 -43.40 -35.22
N LYS A 70 0.30 -43.55 -35.70
CA LYS A 70 1.31 -42.49 -35.68
C LYS A 70 0.94 -41.24 -36.50
N GLU A 71 0.33 -41.43 -37.70
CA GLU A 71 -0.03 -40.33 -38.60
C GLU A 71 -1.12 -39.42 -37.97
N GLU A 72 -2.19 -40.05 -37.43
CA GLU A 72 -3.25 -39.32 -36.72
C GLU A 72 -2.71 -38.58 -35.49
N GLY A 73 -1.82 -39.24 -34.73
CA GLY A 73 -1.17 -38.61 -33.58
C GLY A 73 -0.26 -37.39 -33.95
N MET A 74 0.43 -37.47 -35.11
CA MET A 74 1.24 -36.37 -35.62
C MET A 74 0.40 -35.17 -36.08
N ALA A 75 -0.73 -35.39 -36.77
CA ALA A 75 -1.66 -34.34 -37.16
C ALA A 75 -2.20 -33.58 -35.94
N LEU A 76 -2.56 -34.27 -34.86
CA LEU A 76 -3.00 -33.62 -33.62
C LEU A 76 -1.87 -32.86 -32.91
N ARG A 77 -0.61 -33.31 -33.03
CA ARG A 77 0.55 -32.53 -32.50
C ARG A 77 0.73 -31.22 -33.18
N GLU A 78 0.53 -31.10 -34.50
CA GLU A 78 0.59 -29.83 -35.21
C GLU A 78 -0.52 -28.87 -34.74
N GLN A 79 -1.74 -29.41 -34.50
CA GLN A 79 -2.81 -28.58 -33.91
C GLN A 79 -2.48 -28.09 -32.52
N VAL A 80 -1.89 -28.94 -31.67
CA VAL A 80 -1.45 -28.51 -30.31
C VAL A 80 -0.35 -27.46 -30.38
N LYS A 81 0.55 -27.57 -31.37
CA LYS A 81 1.60 -26.57 -31.59
C LYS A 81 1.01 -25.20 -31.98
N ALA A 82 0.10 -25.20 -32.96
CA ALA A 82 -0.56 -23.94 -33.39
C ALA A 82 -1.34 -23.29 -32.21
N GLN A 83 -2.00 -24.09 -31.38
CA GLN A 83 -2.68 -23.58 -30.18
C GLN A 83 -1.70 -23.05 -29.10
N ALA A 84 -0.45 -23.55 -29.08
CA ALA A 84 0.55 -23.04 -28.13
C ALA A 84 0.95 -21.60 -28.45
N ASP A 85 1.15 -21.27 -29.70
CA ASP A 85 1.51 -19.92 -30.15
C ASP A 85 0.36 -18.95 -29.87
N GLU A 86 -0.88 -19.32 -30.18
CA GLU A 86 -2.08 -18.51 -29.85
C GLU A 86 -2.24 -18.31 -28.34
N LEU A 87 -1.97 -19.34 -27.54
CA LEU A 87 -2.05 -19.26 -26.09
C LEU A 87 -0.98 -18.31 -25.50
N GLU A 88 0.21 -18.28 -26.09
CA GLU A 88 1.28 -17.36 -25.70
C GLU A 88 0.88 -15.89 -25.96
N GLU A 89 0.31 -15.60 -27.14
CA GLU A 89 -0.19 -14.27 -27.47
C GLU A 89 -1.32 -13.83 -26.54
N LEU A 90 -2.30 -14.73 -26.26
CA LEU A 90 -3.38 -14.43 -25.31
C LEU A 90 -2.86 -14.19 -23.91
N SER A 91 -1.87 -14.97 -23.45
CA SER A 91 -1.26 -14.79 -22.13
C SER A 91 -0.51 -13.47 -22.02
N LYS A 92 0.19 -13.07 -23.07
CA LYS A 92 0.84 -11.75 -23.14
C LYS A 92 -0.18 -10.62 -23.07
N LYS A 93 -1.25 -10.72 -23.87
CA LYS A 93 -2.34 -9.74 -23.88
C LYS A 93 -3.05 -9.67 -22.53
N GLU A 94 -3.29 -10.80 -21.87
CA GLU A 94 -3.87 -10.85 -20.53
C GLU A 94 -2.99 -10.10 -19.51
N GLY A 95 -1.66 -10.30 -19.59
CA GLY A 95 -0.68 -9.58 -18.76
C GLY A 95 -0.73 -8.06 -18.96
N GLU A 96 -0.73 -7.61 -20.22
CA GLU A 96 -0.80 -6.18 -20.58
C GLU A 96 -2.11 -5.54 -20.09
N LEU A 97 -3.24 -6.20 -20.29
CA LEU A 97 -4.54 -5.74 -19.80
C LEU A 97 -4.59 -5.70 -18.28
N SER A 98 -4.03 -6.71 -17.61
CA SER A 98 -3.97 -6.78 -16.14
C SER A 98 -3.16 -5.62 -15.56
N GLU A 99 -2.03 -5.29 -16.18
CA GLU A 99 -1.20 -4.14 -15.78
C GLU A 99 -1.95 -2.81 -15.95
N ARG A 100 -2.62 -2.62 -17.08
CA ARG A 100 -3.42 -1.40 -17.35
C ARG A 100 -4.57 -1.25 -16.35
N VAL A 101 -5.33 -2.32 -16.12
CA VAL A 101 -6.41 -2.34 -15.12
C VAL A 101 -5.86 -1.95 -13.74
N THR A 102 -4.76 -2.55 -13.32
CA THR A 102 -4.13 -2.25 -12.03
C THR A 102 -3.72 -0.78 -11.93
N LYS A 103 -3.07 -0.23 -12.94
CA LYS A 103 -2.65 1.18 -12.97
C LYS A 103 -3.83 2.14 -12.81
N ILE A 104 -4.93 1.89 -13.51
CA ILE A 104 -6.14 2.74 -13.40
C ILE A 104 -6.78 2.57 -12.03
N MET A 105 -6.94 1.34 -11.55
CA MET A 105 -7.55 1.05 -10.25
C MET A 105 -6.78 1.69 -9.09
N MET A 106 -5.47 1.84 -9.20
CA MET A 106 -4.63 2.53 -8.20
C MET A 106 -4.86 4.05 -8.17
N VAL A 107 -5.40 4.64 -9.24
CA VAL A 107 -5.67 6.08 -9.35
C VAL A 107 -7.11 6.42 -8.96
N ILE A 108 -8.04 5.49 -9.14
CA ILE A 108 -9.44 5.67 -8.71
C ILE A 108 -9.49 5.73 -7.17
N PRO A 109 -10.04 6.81 -6.59
CA PRO A 109 -10.06 6.98 -5.14
C PRO A 109 -11.03 6.01 -4.45
N ASN A 110 -10.69 5.65 -3.20
CA ASN A 110 -11.60 4.89 -2.34
C ASN A 110 -12.86 5.68 -2.03
N ILE A 111 -13.98 4.97 -1.80
CA ILE A 111 -15.26 5.57 -1.44
C ILE A 111 -15.14 6.22 -0.05
N ILE A 112 -15.59 7.47 0.05
CA ILE A 112 -15.73 8.17 1.33
C ILE A 112 -16.98 7.70 2.06
N ASP A 113 -16.91 7.61 3.38
CA ASP A 113 -18.08 7.30 4.20
C ASP A 113 -19.10 8.43 4.13
N LEU A 114 -20.39 8.09 4.29
CA LEU A 114 -21.47 9.06 4.22
C LEU A 114 -21.45 10.09 5.36
N SER A 115 -20.81 9.78 6.46
CA SER A 115 -20.65 10.67 7.61
C SER A 115 -19.56 11.73 7.40
N VAL A 116 -18.68 11.55 6.38
CA VAL A 116 -17.58 12.48 6.12
C VAL A 116 -18.10 13.74 5.40
N PRO A 117 -17.90 14.95 5.95
CA PRO A 117 -18.23 16.20 5.28
C PRO A 117 -17.48 16.32 3.94
N ILE A 118 -18.14 16.92 2.95
CA ILE A 118 -17.53 17.20 1.67
C ILE A 118 -16.75 18.51 1.77
N GLY A 119 -15.45 18.46 1.49
CA GLY A 119 -14.56 19.62 1.53
C GLY A 119 -13.38 19.44 0.58
N ARG A 120 -12.79 20.55 0.13
CA ARG A 120 -11.66 20.58 -0.81
C ARG A 120 -10.33 20.32 -0.12
N ASP A 121 -10.19 20.92 1.07
CA ASP A 121 -8.96 20.87 1.87
C ASP A 121 -9.30 20.97 3.37
N ASP A 122 -8.28 21.05 4.21
CA ASP A 122 -8.37 21.07 5.65
C ASP A 122 -9.04 22.36 6.21
N SER A 123 -9.08 23.44 5.44
CA SER A 123 -9.79 24.67 5.84
C SER A 123 -11.31 24.48 5.91
N GLU A 124 -11.85 23.47 5.23
CA GLU A 124 -13.26 23.09 5.22
C GLU A 124 -13.58 21.96 6.22
N ASN A 125 -12.63 21.55 7.08
CA ASN A 125 -12.87 20.58 8.12
C ASN A 125 -13.92 21.06 9.11
N VAL A 126 -14.84 20.15 9.47
CA VAL A 126 -15.91 20.43 10.45
C VAL A 126 -15.46 19.94 11.81
N GLU A 127 -15.37 20.87 12.78
CA GLU A 127 -15.11 20.51 14.17
C GLU A 127 -16.32 19.77 14.75
N LEU A 128 -16.11 18.53 15.21
CA LEU A 128 -17.18 17.69 15.77
C LEU A 128 -17.30 17.85 17.29
N GLU A 129 -16.19 18.01 18.00
CA GLU A 129 -16.18 18.05 19.45
C GLU A 129 -14.95 18.81 19.96
N LYS A 130 -15.13 19.55 21.04
CA LYS A 130 -14.06 20.15 21.84
C LYS A 130 -14.04 19.50 23.21
N PHE A 131 -12.85 19.12 23.67
CA PHE A 131 -12.68 18.58 25.01
C PHE A 131 -11.76 19.48 25.83
N GLY A 132 -12.31 20.02 26.93
CA GLY A 132 -11.59 20.94 27.83
C GLY A 132 -11.43 22.35 27.25
N GLU A 133 -10.87 23.22 28.08
CA GLU A 133 -10.54 24.59 27.71
C GLU A 133 -9.03 24.76 27.62
N PRO A 134 -8.49 25.43 26.59
CA PRO A 134 -7.06 25.64 26.46
C PRO A 134 -6.58 26.57 27.59
N VAL A 135 -5.55 26.12 28.31
CA VAL A 135 -4.85 26.98 29.28
C VAL A 135 -3.65 27.62 28.58
N VAL A 136 -3.77 28.91 28.29
CA VAL A 136 -2.68 29.67 27.73
C VAL A 136 -1.91 30.35 28.90
N PRO A 137 -0.65 29.96 29.14
CA PRO A 137 0.15 30.56 30.20
C PRO A 137 0.50 32.01 29.87
N ASP A 138 0.75 32.82 30.90
CA ASP A 138 1.16 34.21 30.79
C ASP A 138 2.66 34.41 30.56
N TYR A 139 3.39 33.33 30.33
CA TYR A 139 4.80 33.30 30.01
C TYR A 139 5.07 32.67 28.64
N GLU A 140 6.20 33.02 28.05
CA GLU A 140 6.65 32.44 26.78
C GLU A 140 7.02 30.95 27.00
N ILE A 141 6.34 30.04 26.26
CA ILE A 141 6.64 28.61 26.30
C ILE A 141 7.92 28.41 25.48
N PRO A 142 8.99 27.87 26.10
CA PRO A 142 10.22 27.56 25.36
C PRO A 142 9.99 26.49 24.30
N TYR A 143 10.69 26.62 23.18
CA TYR A 143 10.62 25.63 22.11
C TYR A 143 11.16 24.28 22.57
N HIS A 144 10.64 23.17 21.99
CA HIS A 144 11.02 21.82 22.43
C HIS A 144 12.53 21.55 22.36
N THR A 145 13.23 22.05 21.33
CA THR A 145 14.69 21.93 21.23
C THR A 145 15.41 22.69 22.33
N GLN A 146 14.94 23.90 22.68
CA GLN A 146 15.53 24.67 23.78
C GLN A 146 15.41 23.94 25.13
N ILE A 147 14.29 23.23 25.33
CA ILE A 147 14.12 22.39 26.54
C ILE A 147 15.11 21.23 26.50
N MET A 148 15.20 20.52 25.37
CA MET A 148 16.12 19.38 25.22
C MET A 148 17.59 19.80 25.37
N GLU A 149 17.99 20.95 24.85
CA GLU A 149 19.33 21.53 24.97
C GLU A 149 19.69 21.84 26.43
N ARG A 150 18.75 22.37 27.23
CA ARG A 150 18.95 22.62 28.67
C ARG A 150 19.32 21.33 29.45
N PHE A 151 18.87 20.20 28.97
CA PHE A 151 19.19 18.88 29.55
C PHE A 151 20.35 18.16 28.82
N ASN A 152 21.07 18.83 27.91
CA ASN A 152 22.06 18.22 27.03
C ASN A 152 21.52 16.93 26.35
N GLY A 153 20.24 16.95 26.00
CA GLY A 153 19.50 15.78 25.56
C GLY A 153 19.30 15.67 24.04
N ILE A 154 19.83 16.63 23.25
CA ILE A 154 19.73 16.63 21.80
C ILE A 154 21.02 17.17 21.17
N ASP A 155 21.43 16.58 20.02
CA ASP A 155 22.53 17.10 19.18
C ASP A 155 22.12 17.03 17.69
N LEU A 156 21.63 18.14 17.20
CA LEU A 156 21.22 18.28 15.79
C LEU A 156 22.42 18.53 14.87
N ASP A 157 23.49 19.19 15.38
CA ASP A 157 24.68 19.48 14.60
C ASP A 157 25.45 18.17 14.25
N ALA A 158 25.60 17.28 15.22
CA ALA A 158 26.20 15.98 14.97
C ALA A 158 25.32 15.15 14.00
N ALA A 159 24.02 15.17 14.16
CA ALA A 159 23.10 14.47 13.26
C ALA A 159 23.20 15.01 11.82
N GLY A 160 23.27 16.36 11.67
CA GLY A 160 23.48 16.99 10.37
C GLY A 160 24.77 16.57 9.68
N ARG A 161 25.87 16.40 10.42
CA ARG A 161 27.15 15.90 9.88
C ARG A 161 27.10 14.41 9.48
N VAL A 162 26.29 13.59 10.17
CA VAL A 162 26.25 12.14 9.97
C VAL A 162 25.23 11.74 8.90
N ALA A 163 24.04 12.35 8.92
CA ALA A 163 22.91 11.90 8.11
C ALA A 163 22.22 13.04 7.31
N GLY A 164 22.54 14.28 7.60
CA GLY A 164 21.86 15.44 7.03
C GLY A 164 20.80 16.03 7.95
N ASN A 165 20.13 17.08 7.46
CA ASN A 165 19.03 17.71 8.20
C ASN A 165 17.82 16.75 8.30
N GLY A 166 17.00 16.93 9.32
CA GLY A 166 15.83 16.06 9.58
C GLY A 166 16.16 14.76 10.30
N PHE A 167 17.39 14.63 10.82
CA PHE A 167 17.82 13.58 11.75
C PHE A 167 18.20 14.18 13.10
N TYR A 168 18.32 13.35 14.11
CA TYR A 168 18.60 13.79 15.48
C TYR A 168 19.41 12.76 16.25
N TYR A 169 20.12 13.20 17.28
CA TYR A 169 20.55 12.38 18.39
C TYR A 169 19.76 12.80 19.64
N LEU A 170 19.12 11.85 20.31
CA LEU A 170 18.62 12.01 21.67
C LEU A 170 19.62 11.42 22.64
N MET A 171 19.86 12.09 23.75
CA MET A 171 20.88 11.68 24.72
C MET A 171 20.38 11.82 26.15
N GLY A 172 21.06 11.12 27.08
CA GLY A 172 20.83 11.24 28.51
C GLY A 172 19.38 10.97 28.92
N ASP A 173 18.85 11.83 29.76
CA ASP A 173 17.50 11.67 30.30
C ASP A 173 16.40 11.95 29.26
N ILE A 174 16.64 12.73 28.22
CA ILE A 174 15.70 12.90 27.12
C ILE A 174 15.53 11.59 26.34
N ALA A 175 16.62 10.88 26.03
CA ALA A 175 16.56 9.56 25.40
C ALA A 175 15.86 8.52 26.28
N ARG A 176 16.10 8.56 27.60
CA ARG A 176 15.41 7.69 28.57
C ARG A 176 13.91 7.99 28.63
N LEU A 177 13.53 9.28 28.65
CA LEU A 177 12.13 9.68 28.64
C LEU A 177 11.42 9.21 27.36
N HIS A 178 12.05 9.38 26.19
CA HIS A 178 11.55 8.85 24.92
C HIS A 178 11.28 7.35 25.00
N SER A 179 12.26 6.55 25.44
CA SER A 179 12.11 5.11 25.59
C SER A 179 11.02 4.74 26.61
N ALA A 180 10.88 5.51 27.70
CA ALA A 180 9.84 5.29 28.69
C ALA A 180 8.42 5.53 28.13
N VAL A 181 8.24 6.58 27.32
CA VAL A 181 6.96 6.86 26.64
C VAL A 181 6.58 5.73 25.70
N LEU A 182 7.52 5.25 24.90
CA LEU A 182 7.31 4.12 23.97
C LEU A 182 6.96 2.83 24.74
N SER A 183 7.66 2.55 25.83
CA SER A 183 7.38 1.39 26.66
C SER A 183 5.98 1.49 27.31
N TYR A 184 5.62 2.66 27.80
CA TYR A 184 4.29 2.90 28.35
C TYR A 184 3.19 2.69 27.29
N ALA A 185 3.34 3.26 26.09
CA ALA A 185 2.38 3.11 25.02
C ALA A 185 2.20 1.64 24.60
N ARG A 186 3.31 0.89 24.49
CA ARG A 186 3.28 -0.55 24.21
C ARG A 186 2.48 -1.31 25.26
N ASP A 187 2.81 -1.12 26.51
CA ASP A 187 2.20 -1.84 27.62
C ASP A 187 0.72 -1.45 27.79
N PHE A 188 0.39 -0.18 27.54
CA PHE A 188 -0.99 0.30 27.51
C PHE A 188 -1.82 -0.42 26.44
N MET A 189 -1.30 -0.56 25.23
CA MET A 189 -2.00 -1.25 24.14
C MET A 189 -2.14 -2.75 24.41
N ILE A 190 -1.11 -3.40 24.96
CA ILE A 190 -1.19 -4.80 25.38
C ILE A 190 -2.30 -4.98 26.44
N ASN A 191 -2.37 -4.09 27.43
CA ASN A 191 -3.40 -4.13 28.47
C ASN A 191 -4.82 -3.86 27.93
N LYS A 192 -4.94 -3.21 26.78
CA LYS A 192 -6.20 -3.07 26.03
C LYS A 192 -6.59 -4.31 25.21
N GLY A 193 -5.79 -5.37 25.25
CA GLY A 193 -6.05 -6.63 24.55
C GLY A 193 -5.47 -6.71 23.13
N PHE A 194 -4.61 -5.75 22.73
CA PHE A 194 -3.92 -5.83 21.45
C PHE A 194 -2.78 -6.84 21.50
N THR A 195 -2.62 -7.60 20.44
CA THR A 195 -1.45 -8.48 20.26
C THR A 195 -0.26 -7.65 19.79
N TYR A 196 0.79 -7.60 20.62
CA TYR A 196 2.04 -6.92 20.25
C TYR A 196 2.83 -7.73 19.25
N CYS A 197 3.24 -7.10 18.17
CA CYS A 197 4.10 -7.71 17.16
C CYS A 197 5.27 -6.79 16.75
N ILE A 198 6.40 -7.42 16.42
CA ILE A 198 7.57 -6.75 15.81
C ILE A 198 7.59 -7.15 14.34
N PRO A 199 7.28 -6.22 13.43
CA PRO A 199 7.18 -6.51 12.01
C PRO A 199 8.54 -6.38 11.31
N PRO A 200 8.69 -6.86 10.07
CA PRO A 200 9.80 -6.47 9.21
C PRO A 200 9.83 -4.97 8.95
N TYR A 201 11.02 -4.35 9.00
CA TYR A 201 11.19 -2.90 8.76
C TYR A 201 11.48 -2.58 7.29
N MET A 202 11.63 -3.60 6.46
CA MET A 202 11.72 -3.50 5.01
C MET A 202 10.66 -4.39 4.38
N ILE A 203 9.99 -3.87 3.34
CA ILE A 203 8.88 -4.54 2.67
C ILE A 203 9.05 -4.49 1.16
N ARG A 204 8.47 -5.46 0.46
CA ARG A 204 8.50 -5.54 -1.01
C ARG A 204 7.51 -4.55 -1.65
N SER A 205 7.76 -4.19 -2.90
CA SER A 205 6.87 -3.33 -3.70
C SER A 205 5.42 -3.80 -3.72
N ALA A 206 5.18 -5.11 -3.76
CA ALA A 206 3.82 -5.68 -3.74
C ALA A 206 3.04 -5.30 -2.46
N VAL A 207 3.73 -5.25 -1.30
CA VAL A 207 3.12 -4.80 -0.03
C VAL A 207 2.84 -3.30 -0.09
N VAL A 208 3.82 -2.52 -0.58
CA VAL A 208 3.67 -1.05 -0.69
C VAL A 208 2.48 -0.70 -1.58
N ASN A 209 2.35 -1.34 -2.74
CA ASN A 209 1.25 -1.13 -3.68
C ASN A 209 -0.14 -1.45 -3.09
N GLY A 210 -0.20 -2.27 -2.06
CA GLY A 210 -1.42 -2.57 -1.33
C GLY A 210 -1.88 -1.47 -0.38
N VAL A 211 -0.99 -0.54 0.01
CA VAL A 211 -1.25 0.46 1.06
C VAL A 211 -1.11 1.92 0.58
N MET A 212 -0.42 2.17 -0.53
CA MET A 212 -0.27 3.52 -1.11
C MET A 212 -0.12 3.49 -2.63
N SER A 213 -0.29 4.64 -3.28
CA SER A 213 -0.06 4.80 -4.71
C SER A 213 1.43 4.79 -5.08
N PHE A 214 1.76 4.49 -6.33
CA PHE A 214 3.15 4.54 -6.82
C PHE A 214 3.78 5.93 -6.69
N ALA A 215 3.00 6.99 -6.92
CA ALA A 215 3.48 8.36 -6.80
C ALA A 215 3.85 8.71 -5.36
N GLU A 216 3.01 8.32 -4.40
CA GLU A 216 3.28 8.48 -2.97
C GLU A 216 4.47 7.64 -2.51
N MET A 217 4.57 6.39 -2.97
CA MET A 217 5.68 5.50 -2.67
C MET A 217 7.03 6.13 -3.05
N ASP A 218 7.17 6.61 -4.29
CA ASP A 218 8.42 7.20 -4.78
C ASP A 218 8.75 8.52 -4.08
N ALA A 219 7.72 9.31 -3.75
CA ALA A 219 7.89 10.57 -3.04
C ALA A 219 8.26 10.40 -1.57
N MET A 220 7.74 9.39 -0.88
CA MET A 220 7.79 9.26 0.57
C MET A 220 8.71 8.17 1.10
N MET A 221 8.92 7.07 0.36
CA MET A 221 9.65 5.91 0.86
C MET A 221 11.10 5.86 0.39
N TYR A 222 11.99 5.39 1.27
CA TYR A 222 13.36 5.04 0.90
C TYR A 222 13.38 3.65 0.27
N LYS A 223 13.98 3.54 -0.92
CA LYS A 223 14.20 2.28 -1.63
C LYS A 223 15.63 1.80 -1.42
N ILE A 224 15.82 0.51 -1.23
CA ILE A 224 17.14 -0.12 -1.24
C ILE A 224 17.57 -0.31 -2.70
N GLU A 225 18.75 0.21 -3.04
CA GLU A 225 19.29 0.12 -4.39
C GLU A 225 19.63 -1.34 -4.73
N GLY A 226 19.23 -1.77 -5.93
CA GLY A 226 19.50 -3.12 -6.41
C GLY A 226 18.55 -4.20 -5.88
N GLU A 227 17.60 -3.86 -4.99
CA GLU A 227 16.67 -4.81 -4.41
C GLU A 227 15.21 -4.34 -4.51
N ASP A 228 14.26 -5.29 -4.47
CA ASP A 228 12.83 -4.99 -4.31
C ASP A 228 12.47 -4.85 -2.83
N LEU A 229 13.13 -3.88 -2.16
CA LEU A 229 12.90 -3.58 -0.75
C LEU A 229 12.79 -2.07 -0.52
N TYR A 230 11.89 -1.71 0.39
CA TYR A 230 11.62 -0.35 0.83
C TYR A 230 11.60 -0.27 2.34
N LEU A 231 12.21 0.75 2.93
CA LEU A 231 12.07 1.03 4.36
C LEU A 231 10.64 1.45 4.66
N ILE A 232 10.06 0.93 5.74
CA ILE A 232 8.68 1.26 6.13
C ILE A 232 8.54 2.72 6.55
N GLY A 233 7.47 3.37 6.11
CA GLY A 233 7.06 4.69 6.58
C GLY A 233 6.14 4.65 7.79
N THR A 234 5.66 3.46 8.12
CA THR A 234 4.86 3.10 9.31
C THR A 234 4.85 1.58 9.46
N SER A 235 4.79 1.06 10.68
CA SER A 235 4.65 -0.38 10.92
C SER A 235 3.35 -0.95 10.37
N GLU A 236 2.32 -0.13 10.19
CA GLU A 236 1.04 -0.49 9.60
C GLU A 236 1.21 -1.18 8.23
N HIS A 237 2.13 -0.70 7.39
CA HIS A 237 2.42 -1.31 6.08
C HIS A 237 2.81 -2.79 6.20
N SER A 238 3.75 -3.10 7.10
CA SER A 238 4.19 -4.48 7.33
C SER A 238 3.09 -5.33 7.98
N MET A 239 2.31 -4.74 8.88
CA MET A 239 1.24 -5.45 9.57
C MET A 239 0.09 -5.81 8.63
N ILE A 240 -0.27 -4.92 7.69
CA ILE A 240 -1.23 -5.23 6.62
C ILE A 240 -0.63 -6.28 5.68
N GLY A 241 0.65 -6.14 5.33
CA GLY A 241 1.37 -7.10 4.49
C GLY A 241 1.37 -8.54 5.01
N LYS A 242 1.24 -8.72 6.34
CA LYS A 242 1.08 -10.04 6.96
C LYS A 242 -0.10 -10.84 6.41
N PHE A 243 -1.12 -10.17 5.91
CA PHE A 243 -2.36 -10.79 5.43
C PHE A 243 -2.43 -10.95 3.90
N ILE A 244 -1.36 -10.62 3.16
CA ILE A 244 -1.30 -10.83 1.71
C ILE A 244 -1.45 -12.32 1.40
N ASP A 245 -2.29 -12.65 0.42
CA ASP A 245 -2.57 -14.01 -0.05
C ASP A 245 -2.98 -15.00 1.05
N THR A 246 -3.55 -14.50 2.14
CA THR A 246 -4.06 -15.33 3.23
C THR A 246 -5.58 -15.29 3.31
N ILE A 247 -6.19 -16.42 3.65
CA ILE A 247 -7.59 -16.55 4.01
C ILE A 247 -7.66 -16.75 5.51
N THR A 248 -8.10 -15.71 6.22
CA THR A 248 -8.22 -15.77 7.69
C THR A 248 -9.56 -16.42 8.07
N PRO A 249 -9.55 -17.48 8.91
CA PRO A 249 -10.79 -18.07 9.43
C PRO A 249 -11.60 -17.03 10.24
N GLU A 250 -12.92 -17.08 10.11
CA GLU A 250 -13.85 -16.19 10.84
C GLU A 250 -13.62 -16.26 12.37
N SER A 251 -13.31 -17.45 12.89
CA SER A 251 -13.02 -17.66 14.31
C SER A 251 -11.79 -16.91 14.85
N GLN A 252 -10.95 -16.37 13.97
CA GLN A 252 -9.79 -15.55 14.32
C GLN A 252 -10.04 -14.04 14.18
N MET A 253 -11.27 -13.64 13.88
CA MET A 253 -11.66 -12.24 13.71
C MET A 253 -12.49 -11.74 14.89
N PRO A 254 -12.37 -10.46 15.26
CA PRO A 254 -11.41 -9.48 14.78
C PRO A 254 -9.99 -9.70 15.31
N GLN A 255 -8.96 -9.32 14.54
CA GLN A 255 -7.58 -9.30 15.01
C GLN A 255 -7.16 -7.87 15.31
N THR A 256 -6.77 -7.61 16.54
CA THR A 256 -6.24 -6.32 16.99
C THR A 256 -4.74 -6.44 17.22
N LEU A 257 -3.95 -5.71 16.43
CA LEU A 257 -2.50 -5.75 16.48
C LEU A 257 -1.95 -4.38 16.88
N THR A 258 -0.86 -4.37 17.65
CA THR A 258 -0.06 -3.18 17.93
C THR A 258 1.40 -3.46 17.65
N SER A 259 2.12 -2.43 17.23
CA SER A 259 3.53 -2.56 16.89
C SER A 259 4.29 -1.32 17.32
N TYR A 260 5.57 -1.52 17.60
CA TYR A 260 6.59 -0.49 17.73
C TYR A 260 7.67 -0.75 16.68
N SER A 261 8.05 0.27 15.94
CA SER A 261 9.08 0.17 14.92
C SER A 261 9.71 1.53 14.60
N PRO A 262 10.98 1.56 14.18
CA PRO A 262 11.49 2.72 13.45
C PRO A 262 10.70 2.90 12.14
N CYS A 263 10.45 4.15 11.78
CA CYS A 263 9.75 4.55 10.57
C CYS A 263 10.60 5.55 9.80
N PHE A 264 10.56 5.49 8.47
CA PHE A 264 11.42 6.28 7.60
C PHE A 264 10.59 6.97 6.52
N ARG A 265 10.69 8.31 6.43
CA ARG A 265 9.99 9.09 5.39
C ARG A 265 10.92 10.13 4.78
N LYS A 266 10.84 10.31 3.47
CA LYS A 266 11.66 11.32 2.78
C LYS A 266 11.26 12.76 3.09
N GLU A 267 10.09 13.01 3.67
CA GLU A 267 9.57 14.32 4.09
C GLU A 267 9.81 15.44 3.05
N LYS A 268 9.65 15.14 1.77
CA LYS A 268 9.81 16.10 0.69
C LYS A 268 8.73 17.19 0.80
N GLY A 269 9.14 18.45 0.77
CA GLY A 269 8.23 19.60 0.80
C GLY A 269 7.97 20.19 2.18
N ALA A 270 8.69 19.75 3.23
CA ALA A 270 8.70 20.48 4.51
C ALA A 270 9.33 21.87 4.32
N HIS A 271 8.70 22.92 4.85
CA HIS A 271 9.17 24.29 4.78
C HIS A 271 8.83 25.06 6.06
N GLY A 272 9.69 26.04 6.39
CA GLY A 272 9.44 26.99 7.47
C GLY A 272 9.58 26.37 8.86
N ILE A 273 8.55 26.49 9.70
CA ILE A 273 8.59 26.04 11.10
C ILE A 273 8.72 24.50 11.21
N GLU A 274 8.26 23.77 10.21
CA GLU A 274 8.32 22.31 10.17
C GLU A 274 9.77 21.78 10.03
N GLU A 275 10.68 22.59 9.53
CA GLU A 275 12.10 22.24 9.41
C GLU A 275 12.89 22.44 10.72
N ARG A 276 12.28 23.07 11.73
CA ARG A 276 12.94 23.37 12.98
C ARG A 276 12.86 22.21 13.96
N GLY A 277 14.02 21.78 14.46
CA GLY A 277 14.14 20.81 15.54
C GLY A 277 13.74 19.38 15.11
N VAL A 278 12.90 18.73 15.90
CA VAL A 278 12.44 17.35 15.71
C VAL A 278 10.94 17.27 15.44
N TYR A 279 10.38 18.31 14.83
CA TYR A 279 8.95 18.35 14.52
C TYR A 279 8.60 17.50 13.31
N ARG A 280 9.39 17.59 12.24
CA ARG A 280 9.25 16.80 11.01
C ARG A 280 10.60 16.22 10.62
N ILE A 281 10.73 14.91 10.71
CA ILE A 281 12.00 14.20 10.68
C ILE A 281 11.93 12.97 9.77
N HIS A 282 13.09 12.60 9.19
CA HIS A 282 13.20 11.46 8.27
C HIS A 282 13.14 10.09 8.95
N HIS A 283 13.48 10.04 10.24
CA HIS A 283 13.49 8.83 11.06
C HIS A 283 12.79 9.10 12.39
N PHE A 284 11.76 8.33 12.70
CA PHE A 284 10.98 8.42 13.95
C PHE A 284 10.46 7.04 14.37
N GLU A 285 9.89 6.97 15.53
CA GLU A 285 9.38 5.73 16.13
C GLU A 285 7.91 5.85 16.48
#